data_3397ecfd33b8aa17ae9763aabf4a6fc1
#
_entry.id   3397ecfd33b8aa17ae9763aabf4a6fc1
#
_cell.length_a   1.000
_cell.length_b   1.000
_cell.length_c   1.000
_cell.angle_alpha   90.00
_cell.angle_beta   90.00
_cell.angle_gamma   90.00
#
_symmetry.space_group_name_H-M   'P 1'
#
loop_
_entity.id
_entity.type
_entity.pdbx_description
1 polymer ?
#
loop_
_entity_poly.entity_id
_entity_poly.type
_entity_poly.pdbx_seq_one_letter_code
_entity_poly.pdbx_strand_id
1 'polypeptide(L)'
;MKKKRMLALLLTVAMAGTMLAGCGSSDGKEDEKGKNQAKSEGKVYYLNFKPEQADDWVKLAETYTDETGVQVDVQTAASGTYESQLKSEMAKEEAPTLFQVNGPVGLASWKDYCYDLSDSQIYKDISSDDYVLKEGDEVKGIAYVVETYGIIYNKAILNQYFELSDAAVKSVDEINNFETLKKSCGRNPETQR
;
A
#
# COMPACT_ATOMS: atom_id res chain seq x y z
N MET A 1 10.40 54.03 25.20
CA MET A 1 9.74 52.71 25.34
C MET A 1 8.21 52.75 25.18
N LYS A 2 7.51 53.84 25.40
CA LYS A 2 6.02 53.95 25.27
C LYS A 2 5.51 54.01 23.82
N LYS A 3 6.28 54.55 22.87
CA LYS A 3 5.88 54.64 21.44
C LYS A 3 5.88 53.28 20.69
N LYS A 4 6.72 52.32 21.08
CA LYS A 4 6.78 50.99 20.47
C LYS A 4 5.63 50.07 20.92
N ARG A 5 5.06 50.29 22.11
CA ARG A 5 3.89 49.54 22.62
C ARG A 5 2.57 50.01 22.01
N MET A 6 2.46 51.29 21.61
CA MET A 6 1.30 51.82 20.92
C MET A 6 1.20 51.36 19.46
N LEU A 7 2.34 51.15 18.81
CA LEU A 7 2.37 50.64 17.44
C LEU A 7 1.96 49.13 17.34
N ALA A 8 2.28 48.36 18.37
CA ALA A 8 1.88 46.95 18.46
C ALA A 8 0.37 46.75 18.69
N LEU A 9 -0.27 47.68 19.44
CA LEU A 9 -1.71 47.65 19.69
C LEU A 9 -2.55 48.07 18.46
N LEU A 10 -1.99 48.93 17.59
CA LEU A 10 -2.68 49.33 16.34
C LEU A 10 -2.63 48.27 15.25
N LEU A 11 -1.63 47.37 15.24
CA LEU A 11 -1.57 46.26 14.29
C LEU A 11 -2.51 45.09 14.64
N THR A 12 -2.82 44.89 15.93
CA THR A 12 -3.75 43.83 16.35
C THR A 12 -5.23 44.16 16.10
N VAL A 13 -5.60 45.41 16.02
CA VAL A 13 -6.99 45.84 15.72
C VAL A 13 -7.28 45.81 14.21
N ALA A 14 -6.25 45.93 13.36
CA ALA A 14 -6.43 45.88 11.89
C ALA A 14 -6.67 44.46 11.33
N MET A 15 -6.38 43.38 12.09
CA MET A 15 -6.63 41.99 11.64
C MET A 15 -8.00 41.43 12.06
N ALA A 16 -8.75 42.11 12.92
CA ALA A 16 -10.06 41.65 13.37
C ALA A 16 -11.24 42.20 12.52
N GLY A 17 -10.99 43.03 11.50
CA GLY A 17 -12.01 43.77 10.75
C GLY A 17 -12.36 43.22 9.35
N THR A 18 -11.77 42.11 8.89
CA THR A 18 -11.96 41.66 7.49
C THR A 18 -12.79 40.37 7.31
N MET A 19 -13.54 39.93 8.31
CA MET A 19 -14.37 38.70 8.18
C MET A 19 -15.89 38.95 8.12
N LEU A 20 -16.35 40.16 7.79
CA LEU A 20 -17.79 40.43 7.68
C LEU A 20 -18.11 41.29 6.44
N ALA A 21 -17.82 40.82 5.23
CA ALA A 21 -18.46 41.36 4.05
C ALA A 21 -18.36 40.35 2.89
N GLY A 22 -19.42 39.60 2.66
CA GLY A 22 -19.51 38.67 1.54
C GLY A 22 -20.87 37.96 1.45
N CYS A 23 -21.96 38.69 1.66
CA CYS A 23 -23.28 38.27 1.19
C CYS A 23 -23.71 39.23 0.08
N GLY A 24 -23.82 38.75 -1.16
CA GLY A 24 -24.26 39.52 -2.30
C GLY A 24 -24.68 38.61 -3.42
N SER A 25 -26.02 38.47 -3.57
CA SER A 25 -26.75 37.80 -4.63
C SER A 25 -26.36 38.31 -6.03
N SER A 26 -26.34 37.41 -7.02
CA SER A 26 -26.95 37.69 -8.32
C SER A 26 -27.27 36.39 -9.07
N ASP A 27 -28.48 36.38 -9.60
CA ASP A 27 -29.12 35.38 -10.43
C ASP A 27 -28.33 34.96 -11.69
N GLY A 28 -28.45 33.67 -12.02
CA GLY A 28 -28.05 33.13 -13.32
C GLY A 28 -28.43 31.64 -13.39
N LYS A 29 -29.48 31.32 -14.10
CA LYS A 29 -30.19 30.04 -14.24
C LYS A 29 -29.37 28.97 -14.92
N GLU A 30 -29.70 27.69 -14.55
CA GLU A 30 -29.72 26.43 -15.30
C GLU A 30 -28.33 25.76 -15.46
N ASP A 31 -28.09 24.53 -14.96
CA ASP A 31 -28.85 23.27 -15.08
C ASP A 31 -28.61 22.33 -13.89
N GLU A 32 -29.68 21.85 -13.31
CA GLU A 32 -29.68 20.79 -12.31
C GLU A 32 -29.26 19.44 -12.91
N LYS A 33 -28.22 18.86 -12.36
CA LYS A 33 -28.17 17.46 -11.98
C LYS A 33 -27.48 17.35 -10.62
N GLY A 34 -28.25 17.65 -9.60
CA GLY A 34 -27.87 17.45 -8.22
C GLY A 34 -27.71 15.97 -7.92
N LYS A 35 -26.49 15.47 -7.89
CA LYS A 35 -26.14 14.38 -6.98
C LYS A 35 -25.91 15.03 -5.63
N ASN A 36 -26.85 14.88 -4.71
CA ASN A 36 -26.60 15.04 -3.28
C ASN A 36 -25.55 14.00 -2.86
N GLN A 37 -24.29 14.32 -3.07
CA GLN A 37 -23.21 13.62 -2.39
C GLN A 37 -23.27 14.08 -0.94
N ALA A 38 -23.74 13.20 -0.06
CA ALA A 38 -23.50 13.33 1.36
C ALA A 38 -21.99 13.51 1.52
N LYS A 39 -21.54 14.66 2.04
CA LYS A 39 -20.12 14.86 2.35
C LYS A 39 -19.76 13.81 3.39
N SER A 40 -18.96 12.83 2.99
CA SER A 40 -18.34 11.90 3.91
C SER A 40 -17.37 12.70 4.80
N GLU A 41 -17.50 12.56 6.12
CA GLU A 41 -16.59 13.20 7.08
C GLU A 41 -15.27 12.42 7.27
N GLY A 42 -15.06 11.33 6.52
CA GLY A 42 -13.87 10.47 6.62
C GLY A 42 -12.87 10.72 5.51
N LYS A 43 -11.62 10.42 5.80
CA LYS A 43 -10.56 10.31 4.80
C LYS A 43 -9.81 9.00 4.98
N VAL A 44 -9.26 8.47 3.89
CA VAL A 44 -8.39 7.29 3.89
C VAL A 44 -6.97 7.74 3.53
N TYR A 45 -5.99 7.34 4.33
CA TYR A 45 -4.59 7.43 3.98
C TYR A 45 -4.05 6.02 3.76
N TYR A 46 -3.70 5.69 2.51
CA TYR A 46 -3.10 4.40 2.14
C TYR A 46 -1.60 4.54 1.92
N LEU A 47 -0.81 3.83 2.73
CA LEU A 47 0.63 3.67 2.50
C LEU A 47 0.87 2.43 1.65
N ASN A 48 1.10 2.64 0.35
CA ASN A 48 1.30 1.58 -0.65
C ASN A 48 2.73 1.02 -0.60
N PHE A 49 2.82 -0.31 -0.58
CA PHE A 49 4.07 -1.07 -0.59
C PHE A 49 4.63 -1.30 -2.01
N LYS A 50 3.78 -1.25 -3.05
CA LYS A 50 4.10 -1.65 -4.43
C LYS A 50 4.38 -0.44 -5.33
N PRO A 51 5.64 0.00 -5.47
CA PRO A 51 5.96 1.16 -6.31
C PRO A 51 5.63 0.95 -7.80
N GLU A 52 5.66 -0.30 -8.28
CA GLU A 52 5.31 -0.63 -9.65
C GLU A 52 3.84 -0.40 -10.02
N GLN A 53 2.97 -0.24 -9.03
CA GLN A 53 1.54 0.01 -9.19
C GLN A 53 1.10 1.37 -8.64
N ALA A 54 2.04 2.28 -8.39
CA ALA A 54 1.75 3.57 -7.74
C ALA A 54 0.68 4.36 -8.50
N ASP A 55 0.81 4.48 -9.80
CA ASP A 55 -0.13 5.24 -10.64
C ASP A 55 -1.54 4.62 -10.68
N ASP A 56 -1.64 3.29 -10.62
CA ASP A 56 -2.92 2.61 -10.62
C ASP A 56 -3.66 2.80 -9.30
N TRP A 57 -2.93 2.81 -8.18
CA TRP A 57 -3.51 3.12 -6.87
C TRP A 57 -4.01 4.57 -6.79
N VAL A 58 -3.27 5.54 -7.36
CA VAL A 58 -3.71 6.94 -7.43
C VAL A 58 -5.00 7.06 -8.22
N LYS A 59 -5.09 6.44 -9.41
CA LYS A 59 -6.30 6.46 -10.24
C LYS A 59 -7.49 5.80 -9.54
N LEU A 60 -7.27 4.68 -8.84
CA LEU A 60 -8.31 4.02 -8.08
C LEU A 60 -8.83 4.93 -6.94
N ALA A 61 -7.91 5.60 -6.24
CA ALA A 61 -8.23 6.55 -5.19
C ALA A 61 -9.07 7.73 -5.69
N GLU A 62 -8.70 8.31 -6.84
CA GLU A 62 -9.46 9.37 -7.52
C GLU A 62 -10.86 8.89 -7.89
N THR A 63 -10.97 7.71 -8.52
CA THR A 63 -12.26 7.12 -8.89
C THR A 63 -13.17 6.91 -7.66
N TYR A 64 -12.61 6.34 -6.60
CA TYR A 64 -13.36 6.10 -5.36
C TYR A 64 -13.80 7.41 -4.71
N THR A 65 -12.94 8.42 -4.71
CA THR A 65 -13.28 9.76 -4.19
C THR A 65 -14.40 10.40 -4.99
N ASP A 66 -14.36 10.30 -6.32
CA ASP A 66 -15.40 10.85 -7.21
C ASP A 66 -16.75 10.14 -7.02
N GLU A 67 -16.74 8.83 -6.80
CA GLU A 67 -17.96 8.04 -6.63
C GLU A 67 -18.60 8.19 -5.24
N THR A 68 -17.77 8.32 -4.19
CA THR A 68 -18.23 8.23 -2.80
C THR A 68 -18.15 9.55 -2.04
N GLY A 69 -17.34 10.49 -2.48
CA GLY A 69 -17.01 11.72 -1.75
C GLY A 69 -16.00 11.49 -0.60
N VAL A 70 -15.53 10.25 -0.36
CA VAL A 70 -14.49 9.94 0.62
C VAL A 70 -13.14 10.29 0.03
N GLN A 71 -12.41 11.18 0.67
CA GLN A 71 -11.07 11.53 0.23
C GLN A 71 -10.08 10.39 0.50
N VAL A 72 -9.32 10.00 -0.53
CA VAL A 72 -8.28 8.98 -0.44
C VAL A 72 -6.92 9.57 -0.82
N ASP A 73 -5.98 9.53 0.10
CA ASP A 73 -4.58 9.91 -0.11
C ASP A 73 -3.73 8.64 -0.22
N VAL A 74 -2.97 8.51 -1.32
CA VAL A 74 -2.08 7.37 -1.55
C VAL A 74 -0.65 7.84 -1.54
N GLN A 75 0.14 7.32 -0.61
CA GLN A 75 1.59 7.51 -0.61
C GLN A 75 2.28 6.18 -0.89
N THR A 76 3.22 6.18 -1.82
CA THR A 76 3.94 4.97 -2.21
C THR A 76 5.35 4.99 -1.64
N ALA A 77 5.69 3.94 -0.89
CA ALA A 77 7.04 3.76 -0.37
C ALA A 77 8.02 3.39 -1.49
N ALA A 78 9.23 3.92 -1.43
CA ALA A 78 10.28 3.48 -2.32
C ALA A 78 10.67 2.02 -2.07
N SER A 79 11.14 1.34 -3.12
CA SER A 79 11.54 -0.07 -3.03
C SER A 79 12.50 -0.32 -1.86
N GLY A 80 12.17 -1.31 -1.04
CA GLY A 80 12.98 -1.72 0.12
C GLY A 80 12.91 -0.79 1.34
N THR A 81 12.09 0.27 1.33
CA THR A 81 12.00 1.22 2.45
C THR A 81 10.70 1.18 3.23
N TYR A 82 9.75 0.33 2.82
CA TYR A 82 8.39 0.33 3.34
C TYR A 82 8.32 0.27 4.87
N GLU A 83 8.97 -0.69 5.51
CA GLU A 83 8.91 -0.87 6.97
C GLU A 83 9.44 0.35 7.74
N SER A 84 10.51 0.96 7.26
CA SER A 84 11.06 2.16 7.87
C SER A 84 10.16 3.37 7.68
N GLN A 85 9.53 3.49 6.52
CA GLN A 85 8.55 4.53 6.24
C GLN A 85 7.28 4.33 7.05
N LEU A 86 6.71 3.11 7.10
CA LEU A 86 5.54 2.79 7.91
C LEU A 86 5.76 3.17 9.37
N LYS A 87 6.93 2.82 9.93
CA LYS A 87 7.29 3.20 11.31
C LYS A 87 7.31 4.72 11.51
N SER A 88 7.80 5.45 10.54
CA SER A 88 7.84 6.92 10.58
C SER A 88 6.44 7.52 10.45
N GLU A 89 5.61 6.99 9.53
CA GLU A 89 4.25 7.48 9.31
C GLU A 89 3.33 7.18 10.50
N MET A 90 3.43 5.99 11.10
CA MET A 90 2.64 5.62 12.29
C MET A 90 2.94 6.45 13.54
N ALA A 91 4.07 7.16 13.57
CA ALA A 91 4.41 8.08 14.65
C ALA A 91 3.81 9.50 14.48
N LYS A 92 3.15 9.78 13.34
CA LYS A 92 2.53 11.07 13.05
C LYS A 92 1.12 11.15 13.61
N GLU A 93 0.61 12.38 13.76
CA GLU A 93 -0.78 12.65 14.14
C GLU A 93 -1.75 12.12 13.08
N GLU A 94 -1.42 12.27 11.79
CA GLU A 94 -2.15 11.71 10.67
C GLU A 94 -1.43 10.45 10.15
N ALA A 95 -1.59 9.35 10.86
CA ALA A 95 -1.02 8.06 10.49
C ALA A 95 -1.82 7.38 9.35
N PRO A 96 -1.22 6.44 8.59
CA PRO A 96 -1.94 5.63 7.63
C PRO A 96 -3.12 4.88 8.27
N THR A 97 -4.29 5.00 7.65
CA THR A 97 -5.50 4.24 8.03
C THR A 97 -5.61 2.92 7.27
N LEU A 98 -4.88 2.79 6.16
CA LEU A 98 -4.75 1.57 5.39
C LEU A 98 -3.27 1.33 5.11
N PHE A 99 -2.75 0.19 5.52
CA PHE A 99 -1.33 -0.16 5.38
C PHE A 99 -1.15 -1.67 5.24
N GLN A 100 -0.04 -2.08 4.65
CA GLN A 100 0.27 -3.48 4.44
C GLN A 100 1.06 -4.06 5.61
N VAL A 101 0.63 -5.23 6.05
CA VAL A 101 1.32 -6.07 7.03
C VAL A 101 1.99 -7.24 6.32
N ASN A 102 3.29 -7.38 6.46
CA ASN A 102 4.07 -8.37 5.73
C ASN A 102 4.09 -9.73 6.46
N GLY A 103 2.99 -10.47 6.30
CA GLY A 103 2.82 -11.80 6.87
C GLY A 103 2.85 -11.85 8.40
N PRO A 104 3.04 -13.05 9.00
CA PRO A 104 3.02 -13.23 10.45
C PRO A 104 4.11 -12.43 11.19
N VAL A 105 5.29 -12.26 10.57
CA VAL A 105 6.39 -11.47 11.15
C VAL A 105 6.02 -9.99 11.23
N GLY A 106 5.41 -9.46 10.16
CA GLY A 106 4.89 -8.09 10.15
C GLY A 106 3.77 -7.92 11.16
N LEU A 107 2.84 -8.90 11.26
CA LEU A 107 1.76 -8.86 12.23
C LEU A 107 2.28 -8.74 13.67
N ALA A 108 3.32 -9.50 14.04
CA ALA A 108 3.91 -9.42 15.36
C ALA A 108 4.37 -8.00 15.74
N SER A 109 4.74 -7.18 14.75
CA SER A 109 5.16 -5.79 14.94
C SER A 109 4.01 -4.78 14.92
N TRP A 110 2.93 -5.08 14.21
CA TRP A 110 1.88 -4.11 13.88
C TRP A 110 0.49 -4.46 14.42
N LYS A 111 0.30 -5.59 15.08
CA LYS A 111 -1.01 -6.07 15.54
C LYS A 111 -1.80 -5.08 16.40
N ASP A 112 -1.11 -4.30 17.23
CA ASP A 112 -1.73 -3.31 18.11
C ASP A 112 -2.29 -2.09 17.34
N TYR A 113 -1.88 -1.91 16.08
CA TYR A 113 -2.37 -0.88 15.17
C TYR A 113 -3.44 -1.41 14.21
N CYS A 114 -3.65 -2.72 14.16
CA CYS A 114 -4.60 -3.34 13.26
C CYS A 114 -5.98 -3.43 13.90
N TYR A 115 -6.99 -2.95 13.16
CA TYR A 115 -8.39 -3.11 13.54
C TYR A 115 -8.81 -4.58 13.43
N ASP A 116 -9.78 -5.02 14.22
CA ASP A 116 -10.40 -6.34 14.07
C ASP A 116 -11.37 -6.34 12.89
N LEU A 117 -11.04 -7.12 11.87
CA LEU A 117 -11.81 -7.26 10.62
C LEU A 117 -12.77 -8.45 10.62
N SER A 118 -12.95 -9.15 11.75
CA SER A 118 -13.76 -10.38 11.86
C SER A 118 -15.21 -10.17 11.41
N ASP A 119 -15.77 -8.98 11.63
CA ASP A 119 -17.12 -8.63 11.21
C ASP A 119 -17.22 -7.95 9.83
N SER A 120 -16.07 -7.73 9.17
CA SER A 120 -16.04 -7.04 7.88
C SER A 120 -16.69 -7.85 6.76
N GLN A 121 -17.26 -7.15 5.75
CA GLN A 121 -17.80 -7.81 4.57
C GLN A 121 -16.70 -8.52 3.76
N ILE A 122 -15.51 -7.92 3.70
CA ILE A 122 -14.36 -8.52 2.98
C ILE A 122 -13.99 -9.88 3.57
N TYR A 123 -13.97 -10.01 4.92
CA TYR A 123 -13.67 -11.29 5.57
C TYR A 123 -14.77 -12.33 5.30
N LYS A 124 -16.04 -11.93 5.27
CA LYS A 124 -17.17 -12.85 4.94
C LYS A 124 -17.13 -13.37 3.50
N ASP A 125 -16.55 -12.60 2.60
CA ASP A 125 -16.45 -12.95 1.17
C ASP A 125 -15.15 -13.70 0.82
N ILE A 126 -14.22 -13.87 1.78
CA ILE A 126 -12.96 -14.55 1.52
C ILE A 126 -13.15 -16.06 1.39
N SER A 127 -12.44 -16.67 0.46
CA SER A 127 -12.62 -18.10 0.12
C SER A 127 -11.94 -19.08 1.08
N SER A 128 -10.94 -18.63 1.85
CA SER A 128 -10.17 -19.45 2.80
C SER A 128 -9.51 -18.58 3.87
N ASP A 129 -9.45 -19.11 5.09
CA ASP A 129 -8.68 -18.52 6.19
C ASP A 129 -7.17 -18.53 5.94
N ASP A 130 -6.68 -19.20 4.90
CA ASP A 130 -5.28 -19.12 4.48
C ASP A 130 -4.87 -17.71 3.99
N TYR A 131 -5.87 -16.87 3.66
CA TYR A 131 -5.66 -15.51 3.18
C TYR A 131 -5.83 -14.44 4.26
N VAL A 132 -5.82 -14.81 5.54
CA VAL A 132 -5.93 -13.86 6.64
C VAL A 132 -4.79 -14.00 7.64
N LEU A 133 -4.51 -12.89 8.33
CA LEU A 133 -3.63 -12.87 9.48
C LEU A 133 -4.47 -12.73 10.74
N LYS A 134 -4.31 -13.65 11.67
CA LYS A 134 -5.06 -13.68 12.94
C LYS A 134 -4.15 -13.46 14.15
N GLU A 135 -4.70 -12.80 15.17
CA GLU A 135 -4.17 -12.76 16.52
C GLU A 135 -5.26 -13.26 17.47
N GLY A 136 -5.10 -14.47 18.00
CA GLY A 136 -6.17 -15.15 18.70
C GLY A 136 -7.38 -15.39 17.79
N ASP A 137 -8.55 -14.90 18.20
CA ASP A 137 -9.80 -15.01 17.42
C ASP A 137 -10.03 -13.81 16.47
N GLU A 138 -9.20 -12.78 16.57
CA GLU A 138 -9.36 -11.55 15.77
C GLU A 138 -8.66 -11.64 14.42
N VAL A 139 -9.30 -11.13 13.37
CA VAL A 139 -8.73 -10.98 12.02
C VAL A 139 -8.05 -9.62 11.91
N LYS A 140 -6.73 -9.60 11.88
CA LYS A 140 -5.91 -8.38 11.88
C LYS A 140 -5.45 -7.95 10.48
N GLY A 141 -5.55 -8.83 9.49
CA GLY A 141 -5.20 -8.53 8.12
C GLY A 141 -5.82 -9.50 7.14
N ILE A 142 -6.09 -9.02 5.94
CA ILE A 142 -6.66 -9.79 4.83
C ILE A 142 -5.74 -9.61 3.64
N ALA A 143 -5.39 -10.72 2.95
CA ALA A 143 -4.55 -10.66 1.77
C ALA A 143 -5.28 -9.95 0.62
N TYR A 144 -4.67 -8.91 0.06
CA TYR A 144 -5.14 -8.27 -1.16
C TYR A 144 -4.46 -8.85 -2.41
N VAL A 145 -3.33 -9.55 -2.23
CA VAL A 145 -2.59 -10.23 -3.28
C VAL A 145 -1.91 -11.46 -2.71
N VAL A 146 -1.81 -12.52 -3.52
CA VAL A 146 -1.03 -13.72 -3.20
C VAL A 146 0.20 -13.75 -4.10
N GLU A 147 1.37 -13.73 -3.50
CA GLU A 147 2.65 -13.81 -4.19
C GLU A 147 3.28 -15.19 -3.98
N THR A 148 3.88 -15.71 -5.02
CA THR A 148 4.61 -16.99 -4.97
C THR A 148 6.08 -16.77 -5.27
N TYR A 149 6.91 -17.51 -4.60
CA TYR A 149 8.35 -17.52 -4.84
C TYR A 149 8.73 -18.83 -5.53
N GLY A 150 9.58 -18.73 -6.54
CA GLY A 150 10.00 -19.91 -7.28
C GLY A 150 11.20 -19.61 -8.19
N ILE A 151 11.70 -20.66 -8.82
CA ILE A 151 12.77 -20.55 -9.79
C ILE A 151 12.16 -20.54 -11.19
N ILE A 152 12.35 -19.45 -11.91
CA ILE A 152 11.97 -19.34 -13.32
C ILE A 152 13.15 -19.87 -14.14
N TYR A 153 12.89 -20.80 -15.04
CA TYR A 153 13.90 -21.38 -15.91
C TYR A 153 13.48 -21.42 -17.37
N ASN A 154 14.46 -21.35 -18.26
CA ASN A 154 14.22 -21.53 -19.70
C ASN A 154 14.18 -23.03 -20.03
N LYS A 155 12.99 -23.52 -20.41
CA LYS A 155 12.77 -24.94 -20.72
C LYS A 155 13.66 -25.46 -21.85
N ALA A 156 13.88 -24.66 -22.89
CA ALA A 156 14.71 -25.08 -24.02
C ALA A 156 16.17 -25.31 -23.63
N ILE A 157 16.73 -24.38 -22.83
CA ILE A 157 18.08 -24.50 -22.33
C ILE A 157 18.22 -25.69 -21.37
N LEU A 158 17.24 -25.84 -20.45
CA LEU A 158 17.27 -26.91 -19.48
C LEU A 158 17.13 -28.29 -20.13
N ASN A 159 16.29 -28.45 -21.16
CA ASN A 159 16.17 -29.68 -21.94
C ASN A 159 17.49 -30.03 -22.65
N GLN A 160 18.17 -29.06 -23.25
CA GLN A 160 19.51 -29.29 -23.83
C GLN A 160 20.54 -29.77 -22.79
N TYR A 161 20.47 -29.22 -21.58
CA TYR A 161 21.31 -29.67 -20.47
C TYR A 161 21.03 -31.14 -20.12
N PHE A 162 19.78 -31.58 -20.05
CA PHE A 162 19.41 -32.96 -19.71
C PHE A 162 19.90 -34.00 -20.74
N GLU A 163 20.10 -33.60 -21.98
CA GLU A 163 20.63 -34.46 -23.03
C GLU A 163 22.12 -34.68 -22.94
N LEU A 164 22.87 -33.87 -22.16
CA LEU A 164 24.27 -34.03 -22.01
C LEU A 164 24.64 -35.31 -21.23
N SER A 165 25.65 -36.04 -21.68
CA SER A 165 26.06 -37.31 -21.06
C SER A 165 26.49 -37.17 -19.61
N ASP A 166 27.03 -36.01 -19.25
CA ASP A 166 27.51 -35.63 -17.92
C ASP A 166 26.58 -34.73 -17.14
N ALA A 167 25.29 -34.60 -17.57
CA ALA A 167 24.31 -33.89 -16.79
C ALA A 167 24.10 -34.55 -15.41
N ALA A 168 24.12 -33.74 -14.35
CA ALA A 168 23.96 -34.23 -12.98
C ALA A 168 22.55 -34.73 -12.67
N VAL A 169 21.56 -34.26 -13.42
CA VAL A 169 20.15 -34.69 -13.40
C VAL A 169 19.62 -34.74 -14.82
N LYS A 170 18.59 -35.55 -15.07
CA LYS A 170 18.02 -35.80 -16.40
C LYS A 170 16.61 -35.23 -16.59
N SER A 171 16.03 -34.71 -15.53
CA SER A 171 14.70 -34.07 -15.57
C SER A 171 14.58 -32.95 -14.54
N VAL A 172 13.57 -32.09 -14.71
CA VAL A 172 13.25 -31.03 -13.73
C VAL A 172 12.85 -31.64 -12.39
N ASP A 173 12.13 -32.75 -12.38
CA ASP A 173 11.64 -33.38 -11.16
C ASP A 173 12.75 -33.91 -10.27
N GLU A 174 13.93 -34.16 -10.83
CA GLU A 174 15.14 -34.54 -10.05
C GLU A 174 15.77 -33.33 -9.35
N ILE A 175 15.43 -32.10 -9.76
CA ILE A 175 15.88 -30.86 -9.09
C ILE A 175 14.94 -30.55 -7.91
N ASN A 176 14.95 -31.38 -6.90
CA ASN A 176 14.03 -31.32 -5.77
C ASN A 176 14.65 -30.88 -4.45
N ASN A 177 15.92 -30.49 -4.47
CA ASN A 177 16.66 -29.97 -3.32
C ASN A 177 17.82 -29.07 -3.76
N PHE A 178 18.40 -28.33 -2.80
CA PHE A 178 19.48 -27.39 -3.06
C PHE A 178 20.74 -28.04 -3.65
N GLU A 179 21.07 -29.27 -3.26
CA GLU A 179 22.26 -29.96 -3.76
C GLU A 179 22.12 -30.34 -5.23
N THR A 180 20.96 -30.84 -5.65
CA THR A 180 20.71 -31.14 -7.06
C THR A 180 20.65 -29.87 -7.91
N LEU A 181 20.02 -28.79 -7.40
CA LEU A 181 20.02 -27.48 -8.05
C LEU A 181 21.44 -26.96 -8.24
N LYS A 182 22.26 -26.95 -7.19
CA LYS A 182 23.66 -26.49 -7.22
C LYS A 182 24.50 -27.27 -8.24
N LYS A 183 24.34 -28.60 -8.28
CA LYS A 183 25.03 -29.45 -9.26
C LYS A 183 24.61 -29.15 -10.69
N SER A 184 23.32 -28.87 -10.91
CA SER A 184 22.78 -28.55 -12.24
C SER A 184 23.23 -27.17 -12.73
N CYS A 185 23.36 -26.18 -11.82
CA CYS A 185 23.81 -24.81 -12.13
C CYS A 185 25.34 -24.67 -12.13
N GLY A 186 26.05 -25.57 -11.47
CA GLY A 186 27.47 -25.42 -11.12
C GLY A 186 28.46 -25.93 -12.18
N ARG A 187 28.11 -25.98 -13.47
CA ARG A 187 29.08 -26.22 -14.52
C ARG A 187 30.09 -25.09 -14.59
N ASN A 188 31.34 -25.39 -14.26
CA ASN A 188 32.43 -24.46 -14.37
C ASN A 188 32.63 -24.10 -15.86
N PRO A 189 32.53 -22.82 -16.27
CA PRO A 189 32.81 -22.40 -17.65
C PRO A 189 34.22 -22.76 -18.16
N GLU A 190 35.13 -23.09 -17.28
CA GLU A 190 36.50 -23.42 -17.62
C GLU A 190 36.68 -24.87 -18.16
N THR A 191 35.68 -25.74 -18.06
CA THR A 191 35.72 -27.11 -18.61
C THR A 191 35.07 -27.24 -19.99
N GLN A 192 34.67 -26.14 -20.64
CA GLN A 192 34.08 -26.10 -21.99
C GLN A 192 35.03 -25.56 -23.06
N ARG A 193 36.36 -25.82 -22.95
CA ARG A 193 37.28 -25.58 -24.06
C ARG A 193 37.82 -26.89 -24.61
#